data_214f9c05e0d1eadf3cb07d7c9e485ca1
#
_entry.id   214f9c05e0d1eadf3cb07d7c9e485ca1
#
_cell.length_a   1.000
_cell.length_b   1.000
_cell.length_c   1.000
_cell.angle_alpha   90.00
_cell.angle_beta   90.00
_cell.angle_gamma   90.00
#
_symmetry.space_group_name_H-M   'P 1'
#
loop_
_entity.id
_entity.type
_entity.pdbx_description
1 polymer ?
#
loop_
_entity_poly.entity_id
_entity_poly.type
_entity_poly.pdbx_seq_one_letter_code
_entity_poly.pdbx_strand_id
1 'polypeptide(L)'
;MLKPGDVFQPKAFPKLTYIDRSIDEDSTYEEELQEALEDTGTLVVITGASKSGKTVLCHKVVERERYISLSGSQIQSQADFWEQMAEQLDLPAEWQITESRQNSVNAKAAGKGKVHAIVAAGEASSEIGGSHTTGDSIQRKVLRSNAALIRYIIDQDKVIVIDDFHYIEKDVQKYIARTIKTELFNGLKAIILTLPHRSDDAIRLNPDLIGRTAFIDITPWPIDELKEIAIKGFALLGIEAADDLITVLAQESIASPQLMQENCLRLANLMVKAKTKQLSRDLMEKSFRLTAKNYDYYASILGTASKGPLQGQKRRTIYALKDGKTMDIYGLLFESIAKDPPITALSTDAIKERFAQLLADPHKMPTALNIANSIKHIEKIIKAQVPSLDTIEWKDGCLYILDPFLLFYLRWGGVWQR
;
A
#
# COMPACT_ATOMS: atom_id res chain seq x y z
N MET A 1 -27.04 18.04 -5.02
CA MET A 1 -26.02 17.92 -6.11
C MET A 1 -24.75 17.39 -5.48
N LEU A 2 -24.19 16.30 -5.99
CA LEU A 2 -22.95 15.71 -5.48
C LEU A 2 -21.78 16.68 -5.66
N LYS A 3 -20.87 16.72 -4.68
CA LYS A 3 -19.61 17.46 -4.79
C LYS A 3 -18.51 16.55 -5.33
N PRO A 4 -17.46 17.08 -5.96
CA PRO A 4 -16.35 16.25 -6.42
C PRO A 4 -15.76 15.32 -5.37
N GLY A 5 -15.65 15.76 -4.09
CA GLY A 5 -15.16 14.95 -2.98
C GLY A 5 -16.12 13.84 -2.52
N ASP A 6 -17.41 13.91 -2.85
CA ASP A 6 -18.36 12.82 -2.58
C ASP A 6 -18.21 11.70 -3.62
N VAL A 7 -17.73 12.05 -4.83
CA VAL A 7 -17.60 11.14 -5.97
C VAL A 7 -16.21 10.50 -6.03
N PHE A 8 -15.15 11.31 -5.99
CA PHE A 8 -13.78 10.85 -6.07
C PHE A 8 -13.11 10.84 -4.70
N GLN A 9 -12.69 9.67 -4.24
CA GLN A 9 -12.18 9.45 -2.88
C GLN A 9 -10.80 8.78 -2.89
N PRO A 10 -9.71 9.51 -3.22
CA PRO A 10 -8.37 8.93 -3.36
C PRO A 10 -7.76 8.37 -2.06
N LYS A 11 -8.29 8.81 -0.90
CA LYS A 11 -7.77 8.45 0.44
C LYS A 11 -8.78 7.65 1.29
N ALA A 12 -9.89 7.25 0.70
CA ALA A 12 -10.93 6.48 1.35
C ALA A 12 -11.53 5.47 0.37
N PHE A 13 -12.47 4.64 0.83
CA PHE A 13 -13.16 3.69 -0.03
C PHE A 13 -14.01 4.42 -1.10
N PRO A 14 -13.77 4.24 -2.41
CA PRO A 14 -14.39 5.01 -3.48
C PRO A 14 -15.78 4.47 -3.85
N LYS A 15 -16.75 4.63 -2.97
CA LYS A 15 -18.11 4.02 -3.07
C LYS A 15 -18.78 4.20 -4.42
N LEU A 16 -18.66 5.38 -5.04
CA LEU A 16 -19.36 5.72 -6.28
C LEU A 16 -18.55 5.42 -7.56
N THR A 17 -17.25 5.30 -7.41
CA THR A 17 -16.32 5.12 -8.53
C THR A 17 -15.45 3.86 -8.35
N TYR A 18 -15.91 2.92 -7.53
CA TYR A 18 -15.31 1.61 -7.44
C TYR A 18 -15.54 0.85 -8.77
N ILE A 19 -14.53 0.15 -9.21
CA ILE A 19 -14.55 -0.71 -10.40
C ILE A 19 -14.28 -2.13 -9.94
N ASP A 20 -15.24 -3.01 -10.18
CA ASP A 20 -15.06 -4.44 -10.00
C ASP A 20 -14.17 -4.93 -11.16
N ARG A 21 -13.01 -5.49 -10.84
CA ARG A 21 -12.00 -5.87 -11.84
C ARG A 21 -12.04 -7.36 -12.12
N SER A 22 -12.12 -7.70 -13.41
CA SER A 22 -12.02 -9.08 -13.85
C SER A 22 -10.56 -9.56 -13.83
N ILE A 23 -10.36 -10.80 -13.43
CA ILE A 23 -9.09 -11.52 -13.55
C ILE A 23 -9.05 -12.16 -14.94
N ASP A 24 -10.15 -12.77 -15.34
CA ASP A 24 -10.39 -13.40 -16.63
C ASP A 24 -11.87 -13.21 -17.06
N GLU A 25 -12.35 -14.02 -18.02
CA GLU A 25 -13.73 -13.94 -18.53
C GLU A 25 -14.78 -14.38 -17.49
N ASP A 26 -14.38 -15.19 -16.51
CA ASP A 26 -15.30 -15.89 -15.60
C ASP A 26 -15.21 -15.43 -14.14
N SER A 27 -14.16 -14.67 -13.75
CA SER A 27 -13.91 -14.34 -12.34
C SER A 27 -13.45 -12.90 -12.12
N THR A 28 -13.78 -12.37 -10.94
CA THR A 28 -13.32 -11.07 -10.43
C THR A 28 -12.38 -11.25 -9.25
N TYR A 29 -11.58 -10.21 -8.92
CA TYR A 29 -10.74 -10.23 -7.72
C TYR A 29 -11.55 -10.34 -6.43
N GLU A 30 -12.77 -9.80 -6.43
CA GLU A 30 -13.68 -9.87 -5.30
C GLU A 30 -14.16 -11.30 -5.05
N GLU A 31 -14.55 -12.01 -6.11
CA GLU A 31 -14.99 -13.40 -6.05
C GLU A 31 -13.86 -14.32 -5.62
N GLU A 32 -12.67 -14.18 -6.22
CA GLU A 32 -11.50 -14.99 -5.84
C GLU A 32 -11.10 -14.77 -4.38
N LEU A 33 -11.14 -13.53 -3.89
CA LEU A 33 -10.86 -13.24 -2.48
C LEU A 33 -11.93 -13.84 -1.57
N GLN A 34 -13.20 -13.77 -1.97
CA GLN A 34 -14.30 -14.33 -1.19
C GLN A 34 -14.16 -15.86 -1.10
N GLU A 35 -13.93 -16.55 -2.21
CA GLU A 35 -13.73 -18.00 -2.25
C GLU A 35 -12.52 -18.44 -1.42
N ALA A 36 -11.40 -17.72 -1.53
CA ALA A 36 -10.21 -18.01 -0.75
C ALA A 36 -10.42 -17.84 0.77
N LEU A 37 -11.30 -16.93 1.20
CA LEU A 37 -11.66 -16.73 2.62
C LEU A 37 -12.67 -17.77 3.13
N GLU A 38 -13.42 -18.41 2.24
CA GLU A 38 -14.33 -19.51 2.57
C GLU A 38 -13.60 -20.85 2.67
N ASP A 39 -12.43 -20.98 2.04
CA ASP A 39 -11.60 -22.18 2.11
C ASP A 39 -10.87 -22.23 3.48
N THR A 40 -11.45 -23.04 4.39
CA THR A 40 -10.92 -23.16 5.76
C THR A 40 -9.52 -23.77 5.77
N GLY A 41 -8.61 -23.12 6.47
CA GLY A 41 -7.22 -23.57 6.59
C GLY A 41 -6.29 -22.91 5.59
N THR A 42 -6.78 -21.94 4.82
CA THR A 42 -6.04 -21.23 3.78
C THR A 42 -5.62 -19.83 4.25
N LEU A 43 -4.34 -19.48 4.05
CA LEU A 43 -3.81 -18.13 4.17
C LEU A 43 -3.95 -17.42 2.84
N VAL A 44 -4.58 -16.26 2.81
CA VAL A 44 -4.65 -15.45 1.60
C VAL A 44 -3.46 -14.49 1.52
N VAL A 45 -2.79 -14.46 0.38
CA VAL A 45 -1.68 -13.52 0.11
C VAL A 45 -2.01 -12.73 -1.14
N ILE A 46 -2.23 -11.43 -0.98
CA ILE A 46 -2.50 -10.52 -2.08
C ILE A 46 -1.22 -9.77 -2.43
N THR A 47 -0.74 -9.96 -3.66
CA THR A 47 0.39 -9.23 -4.20
C THR A 47 -0.07 -8.18 -5.21
N GLY A 48 0.73 -7.16 -5.40
CA GLY A 48 0.43 -6.10 -6.37
C GLY A 48 1.26 -4.84 -6.10
N ALA A 49 1.41 -3.99 -7.10
CA ALA A 49 2.14 -2.74 -6.99
C ALA A 49 1.63 -1.86 -5.83
N SER A 50 2.45 -0.93 -5.35
CA SER A 50 1.97 0.09 -4.42
C SER A 50 0.82 0.88 -5.05
N LYS A 51 -0.21 1.18 -4.25
CA LYS A 51 -1.40 1.95 -4.69
C LYS A 51 -2.25 1.27 -5.79
N SER A 52 -2.14 -0.06 -5.95
CA SER A 52 -2.94 -0.85 -6.90
C SER A 52 -4.37 -1.15 -6.41
N GLY A 53 -4.71 -0.82 -5.15
CA GLY A 53 -6.04 -1.04 -4.60
C GLY A 53 -6.18 -2.28 -3.69
N LYS A 54 -5.08 -2.97 -3.31
CA LYS A 54 -5.11 -4.16 -2.43
C LYS A 54 -5.97 -3.98 -1.18
N THR A 55 -5.70 -2.92 -0.42
CA THR A 55 -6.43 -2.60 0.82
C THR A 55 -7.90 -2.29 0.55
N VAL A 56 -8.19 -1.64 -0.59
CA VAL A 56 -9.57 -1.32 -1.01
C VAL A 56 -10.33 -2.59 -1.36
N LEU A 57 -9.69 -3.56 -2.04
CA LEU A 57 -10.27 -4.88 -2.32
C LEU A 57 -10.64 -5.61 -1.02
N CYS A 58 -9.73 -5.62 -0.03
CA CYS A 58 -10.05 -6.22 1.27
C CYS A 58 -11.25 -5.55 1.95
N HIS A 59 -11.35 -4.21 1.90
CA HIS A 59 -12.50 -3.49 2.46
C HIS A 59 -13.79 -3.66 1.66
N LYS A 60 -13.71 -4.07 0.38
CA LYS A 60 -14.88 -4.40 -0.44
C LYS A 60 -15.47 -5.74 -0.03
N VAL A 61 -14.61 -6.75 0.20
CA VAL A 61 -15.00 -8.14 0.45
C VAL A 61 -15.24 -8.42 1.93
N VAL A 62 -14.39 -7.88 2.81
CA VAL A 62 -14.50 -8.11 4.26
C VAL A 62 -15.33 -7.01 4.91
N GLU A 63 -16.42 -7.41 5.54
CA GLU A 63 -17.27 -6.48 6.30
C GLU A 63 -16.49 -5.77 7.41
N ARG A 64 -16.82 -4.50 7.64
CA ARG A 64 -16.10 -3.64 8.58
C ARG A 64 -16.02 -4.23 10.00
N GLU A 65 -17.10 -4.86 10.43
CA GLU A 65 -17.22 -5.47 11.77
C GLU A 65 -16.29 -6.68 11.92
N ARG A 66 -15.94 -7.35 10.83
CA ARG A 66 -15.05 -8.51 10.80
C ARG A 66 -13.58 -8.14 10.56
N TYR A 67 -13.30 -6.93 10.12
CA TYR A 67 -11.98 -6.50 9.66
C TYR A 67 -11.07 -6.10 10.83
N ILE A 68 -9.91 -6.76 10.97
CA ILE A 68 -8.82 -6.39 11.89
C ILE A 68 -7.65 -5.89 11.06
N SER A 69 -7.35 -4.59 11.15
CA SER A 69 -6.28 -3.96 10.37
C SER A 69 -4.97 -3.93 11.14
N LEU A 70 -3.94 -4.56 10.61
CA LEU A 70 -2.57 -4.46 11.13
C LEU A 70 -1.67 -3.79 10.11
N SER A 71 -0.80 -2.89 10.58
CA SER A 71 0.18 -2.20 9.73
C SER A 71 1.56 -2.82 9.92
N GLY A 72 2.09 -3.48 8.89
CA GLY A 72 3.42 -4.07 8.92
C GLY A 72 4.53 -3.05 9.15
N SER A 73 4.34 -1.80 8.71
CA SER A 73 5.30 -0.72 8.95
C SER A 73 5.44 -0.34 10.44
N GLN A 74 4.47 -0.72 11.27
CA GLN A 74 4.46 -0.47 12.72
C GLN A 74 4.80 -1.72 13.55
N ILE A 75 5.01 -2.88 12.90
CA ILE A 75 5.37 -4.13 13.57
C ILE A 75 6.89 -4.29 13.52
N GLN A 76 7.58 -3.96 14.61
CA GLN A 76 9.01 -4.12 14.76
C GLN A 76 9.38 -5.36 15.60
N SER A 77 8.43 -5.86 16.40
CA SER A 77 8.59 -7.01 17.27
C SER A 77 7.36 -7.90 17.28
N GLN A 78 7.51 -9.10 17.88
CA GLN A 78 6.37 -9.99 18.13
C GLN A 78 5.33 -9.36 19.05
N ALA A 79 5.75 -8.53 20.00
CA ALA A 79 4.86 -7.82 20.91
C ALA A 79 3.95 -6.85 20.16
N ASP A 80 4.49 -6.07 19.23
CA ASP A 80 3.72 -5.08 18.46
C ASP A 80 2.59 -5.75 17.66
N PHE A 81 2.85 -6.96 17.11
CA PHE A 81 1.84 -7.74 16.41
C PHE A 81 0.64 -8.07 17.31
N TRP A 82 0.89 -8.49 18.56
CA TRP A 82 -0.16 -8.81 19.50
C TRP A 82 -0.86 -7.57 20.07
N GLU A 83 -0.12 -6.51 20.28
CA GLU A 83 -0.66 -5.23 20.77
C GLU A 83 -1.60 -4.59 19.75
N GLN A 84 -1.21 -4.51 18.47
CA GLN A 84 -2.09 -3.99 17.42
C GLN A 84 -3.40 -4.79 17.32
N MET A 85 -3.35 -6.13 17.37
CA MET A 85 -4.57 -6.94 17.35
C MET A 85 -5.49 -6.63 18.54
N ALA A 86 -4.90 -6.46 19.72
CA ALA A 86 -5.66 -6.17 20.92
C ALA A 86 -6.30 -4.78 20.89
N GLU A 87 -5.57 -3.79 20.41
CA GLU A 87 -6.06 -2.42 20.23
C GLU A 87 -7.25 -2.39 19.27
N GLN A 88 -7.16 -3.10 18.15
CA GLN A 88 -8.26 -3.18 17.16
C GLN A 88 -9.54 -3.83 17.73
N LEU A 89 -9.40 -4.60 18.78
CA LEU A 89 -10.51 -5.28 19.47
C LEU A 89 -10.98 -4.54 20.74
N ASP A 90 -10.40 -3.36 21.04
CA ASP A 90 -10.62 -2.61 22.29
C ASP A 90 -10.39 -3.46 23.55
N LEU A 91 -9.36 -4.31 23.54
CA LEU A 91 -9.07 -5.23 24.64
C LEU A 91 -7.97 -4.69 25.53
N PRO A 92 -8.20 -4.57 26.85
CA PRO A 92 -7.17 -4.15 27.79
C PRO A 92 -6.05 -5.21 27.91
N ALA A 93 -4.84 -4.76 28.23
CA ALA A 93 -3.71 -5.65 28.48
C ALA A 93 -3.88 -6.48 29.74
N GLU A 94 -4.57 -5.93 30.74
CA GLU A 94 -4.83 -6.55 32.05
C GLU A 94 -6.28 -6.40 32.45
N TRP A 95 -6.83 -7.44 33.08
CA TRP A 95 -8.18 -7.41 33.65
C TRP A 95 -8.13 -7.67 35.13
N GLN A 96 -8.95 -6.95 35.91
CA GLN A 96 -9.24 -7.27 37.30
C GLN A 96 -10.56 -7.97 37.34
N ILE A 97 -10.54 -9.26 37.77
CA ILE A 97 -11.73 -10.03 38.02
C ILE A 97 -11.97 -10.03 39.53
N THR A 98 -13.12 -9.48 39.93
CA THR A 98 -13.56 -9.54 41.35
C THR A 98 -14.60 -10.63 41.46
N GLU A 99 -14.25 -11.73 42.11
CA GLU A 99 -15.19 -12.81 42.50
C GLU A 99 -15.71 -12.53 43.89
N SER A 100 -17.01 -12.25 44.03
CA SER A 100 -17.66 -12.17 45.32
C SER A 100 -18.33 -13.50 45.62
N ARG A 101 -18.19 -13.98 46.87
CA ARG A 101 -18.76 -15.26 47.33
C ARG A 101 -20.30 -15.30 47.42
N GLN A 102 -20.98 -14.23 47.13
CA GLN A 102 -22.45 -14.21 47.02
C GLN A 102 -22.90 -14.51 45.58
N ASN A 103 -23.74 -15.53 45.46
CA ASN A 103 -24.35 -16.06 44.23
C ASN A 103 -25.27 -15.01 43.53
N SER A 104 -24.72 -13.90 43.06
CA SER A 104 -25.45 -13.02 42.13
C SER A 104 -24.46 -12.25 41.27
N VAL A 105 -24.29 -12.74 40.04
CA VAL A 105 -23.58 -12.01 38.99
C VAL A 105 -24.45 -10.84 38.53
N ASN A 106 -24.37 -9.70 39.19
CA ASN A 106 -24.92 -8.45 38.71
C ASN A 106 -23.88 -7.78 37.85
N ALA A 107 -23.90 -8.07 36.54
CA ALA A 107 -23.06 -7.44 35.56
C ALA A 107 -23.63 -6.07 35.12
N LYS A 108 -23.09 -5.01 35.66
CA LYS A 108 -23.28 -3.64 35.11
C LYS A 108 -21.98 -3.17 34.46
N ALA A 109 -21.94 -3.15 33.14
CA ALA A 109 -21.22 -2.19 32.27
C ALA A 109 -21.15 -2.66 30.81
N ALA A 110 -21.21 -1.77 29.87
CA ALA A 110 -21.31 -1.99 28.43
C ALA A 110 -20.05 -2.59 27.75
N GLY A 111 -19.06 -3.08 28.50
CA GLY A 111 -17.88 -3.80 28.01
C GLY A 111 -17.78 -5.25 28.42
N LYS A 112 -18.73 -5.77 29.20
CA LYS A 112 -18.61 -7.05 29.92
C LYS A 112 -18.82 -8.29 29.05
N GLY A 113 -19.51 -8.21 27.94
CA GLY A 113 -19.73 -9.34 27.04
C GLY A 113 -18.44 -9.84 26.38
N LYS A 114 -17.57 -8.95 25.97
CA LYS A 114 -16.28 -9.28 25.35
C LYS A 114 -15.31 -9.92 26.35
N VAL A 115 -15.26 -9.40 27.58
CA VAL A 115 -14.39 -9.90 28.65
C VAL A 115 -14.80 -11.31 29.08
N HIS A 116 -16.10 -11.59 29.21
CA HIS A 116 -16.60 -12.92 29.58
C HIS A 116 -16.29 -14.00 28.55
N ALA A 117 -16.41 -13.68 27.25
CA ALA A 117 -16.08 -14.61 26.16
C ALA A 117 -14.59 -15.00 26.16
N ILE A 118 -13.70 -14.03 26.41
CA ILE A 118 -12.25 -14.27 26.40
C ILE A 118 -11.80 -15.01 27.66
N VAL A 119 -12.40 -14.72 28.80
CA VAL A 119 -12.10 -15.43 30.06
C VAL A 119 -12.62 -16.87 30.02
N ALA A 120 -13.81 -17.11 29.44
CA ALA A 120 -14.36 -18.47 29.27
C ALA A 120 -13.56 -19.31 28.27
N ALA A 121 -12.96 -18.67 27.24
CA ALA A 121 -12.07 -19.32 26.28
C ALA A 121 -10.66 -19.62 26.83
N GLY A 122 -10.29 -19.03 27.97
CA GLY A 122 -8.92 -19.04 28.51
C GLY A 122 -8.78 -19.79 29.86
N GLU A 123 -9.33 -21.01 30.01
CA GLU A 123 -9.10 -21.81 31.24
C GLU A 123 -7.63 -22.21 31.52
N ALA A 124 -6.69 -21.76 30.70
CA ALA A 124 -5.25 -21.99 30.82
C ALA A 124 -4.42 -20.71 30.90
N SER A 125 -4.90 -19.65 31.55
CA SER A 125 -4.09 -18.45 31.77
C SER A 125 -3.19 -18.64 33.00
N SER A 126 -1.87 -18.45 32.79
CA SER A 126 -0.89 -18.42 33.88
C SER A 126 -1.23 -17.29 34.87
N GLU A 127 -1.51 -17.65 36.12
CA GLU A 127 -1.67 -16.70 37.22
C GLU A 127 -0.31 -16.02 37.51
N ILE A 128 -0.19 -14.73 37.24
CA ILE A 128 0.91 -13.92 37.74
C ILE A 128 0.31 -12.76 38.52
N GLY A 129 0.40 -12.81 39.82
CA GLY A 129 0.16 -11.64 40.67
C GLY A 129 -0.71 -11.90 41.87
N GLY A 130 -0.22 -11.43 43.02
CA GLY A 130 -0.71 -11.68 44.35
C GLY A 130 -2.22 -11.42 44.53
N SER A 131 -2.86 -12.34 45.23
CA SER A 131 -4.21 -12.19 45.72
C SER A 131 -4.24 -11.26 46.92
N HIS A 132 -4.92 -10.13 46.85
CA HIS A 132 -5.32 -9.34 47.99
C HIS A 132 -6.74 -9.76 48.41
N THR A 133 -6.84 -10.35 49.61
CA THR A 133 -8.12 -10.69 50.25
C THR A 133 -8.55 -9.53 51.11
N THR A 134 -9.56 -8.80 50.70
CA THR A 134 -10.24 -7.80 51.55
C THR A 134 -11.72 -8.21 51.66
N GLY A 135 -12.10 -8.84 52.75
CA GLY A 135 -13.46 -9.32 52.97
C GLY A 135 -13.85 -10.52 52.10
N ASP A 136 -15.12 -10.66 51.75
CA ASP A 136 -15.68 -11.79 50.99
C ASP A 136 -15.45 -11.72 49.45
N SER A 137 -14.48 -10.98 48.96
CA SER A 137 -14.16 -10.88 47.55
C SER A 137 -12.70 -11.21 47.26
N ILE A 138 -12.46 -12.03 46.24
CA ILE A 138 -11.14 -12.33 45.70
C ILE A 138 -10.95 -11.52 44.44
N GLN A 139 -9.91 -10.67 44.42
CA GLN A 139 -9.49 -9.94 43.22
C GLN A 139 -8.34 -10.69 42.56
N ARG A 140 -8.54 -11.10 41.32
CA ARG A 140 -7.49 -11.73 40.50
C ARG A 140 -7.13 -10.81 39.33
N LYS A 141 -5.83 -10.61 39.11
CA LYS A 141 -5.27 -9.91 37.96
C LYS A 141 -4.97 -10.98 36.91
N VAL A 142 -5.67 -10.94 35.80
CA VAL A 142 -5.49 -11.89 34.70
C VAL A 142 -4.84 -11.15 33.52
N LEU A 143 -3.66 -11.65 33.11
CA LEU A 143 -3.00 -11.17 31.90
C LEU A 143 -3.67 -11.79 30.66
N ARG A 144 -3.83 -10.99 29.64
CA ARG A 144 -4.32 -11.44 28.33
C ARG A 144 -3.35 -12.44 27.72
N SER A 145 -3.80 -13.67 27.41
CA SER A 145 -3.01 -14.63 26.69
C SER A 145 -3.23 -14.48 25.17
N ASN A 146 -2.16 -14.68 24.38
CA ASN A 146 -2.23 -14.65 22.93
C ASN A 146 -3.17 -15.73 22.37
N ALA A 147 -3.22 -16.90 23.02
CA ALA A 147 -4.13 -17.98 22.65
C ALA A 147 -5.61 -17.59 22.85
N ALA A 148 -5.95 -16.91 23.95
CA ALA A 148 -7.30 -16.43 24.20
C ALA A 148 -7.71 -15.36 23.17
N LEU A 149 -6.77 -14.50 22.76
CA LEU A 149 -7.00 -13.51 21.73
C LEU A 149 -7.32 -14.15 20.37
N ILE A 150 -6.55 -15.15 19.96
CA ILE A 150 -6.79 -15.89 18.70
C ILE A 150 -8.15 -16.59 18.73
N ARG A 151 -8.48 -17.30 19.83
CA ARG A 151 -9.80 -17.95 19.96
C ARG A 151 -10.94 -16.95 19.82
N TYR A 152 -10.83 -15.80 20.47
CA TYR A 152 -11.83 -14.74 20.33
C TYR A 152 -11.98 -14.26 18.90
N ILE A 153 -10.87 -14.10 18.16
CA ILE A 153 -10.87 -13.70 16.74
C ILE A 153 -11.61 -14.74 15.89
N ILE A 154 -11.34 -16.03 16.12
CA ILE A 154 -11.99 -17.15 15.43
C ILE A 154 -13.49 -17.19 15.76
N ASP A 155 -13.85 -17.15 17.04
CA ASP A 155 -15.24 -17.24 17.53
C ASP A 155 -16.11 -16.08 17.01
N GLN A 156 -15.52 -14.93 16.75
CA GLN A 156 -16.20 -13.75 16.19
C GLN A 156 -16.10 -13.70 14.67
N ASP A 157 -15.63 -14.73 14.01
CA ASP A 157 -15.42 -14.84 12.57
C ASP A 157 -14.72 -13.60 11.96
N LYS A 158 -13.70 -13.09 12.67
CA LYS A 158 -12.95 -11.93 12.21
C LYS A 158 -11.84 -12.34 11.25
N VAL A 159 -11.42 -11.39 10.41
CA VAL A 159 -10.37 -11.55 9.42
C VAL A 159 -9.20 -10.63 9.78
N ILE A 160 -8.02 -11.20 9.99
CA ILE A 160 -6.79 -10.42 10.20
C ILE A 160 -6.26 -9.99 8.83
N VAL A 161 -6.09 -8.69 8.61
CA VAL A 161 -5.48 -8.13 7.39
C VAL A 161 -4.19 -7.43 7.79
N ILE A 162 -3.05 -7.95 7.32
CA ILE A 162 -1.73 -7.38 7.57
C ILE A 162 -1.30 -6.64 6.29
N ASP A 163 -1.43 -5.32 6.32
CA ASP A 163 -0.97 -4.49 5.21
C ASP A 163 0.54 -4.22 5.33
N ASP A 164 1.19 -4.00 4.20
CA ASP A 164 2.62 -3.68 4.14
C ASP A 164 3.53 -4.72 4.84
N PHE A 165 3.20 -6.00 4.74
CA PHE A 165 3.93 -7.11 5.38
C PHE A 165 5.43 -7.13 5.07
N HIS A 166 5.83 -6.64 3.92
CA HIS A 166 7.22 -6.57 3.47
C HIS A 166 8.11 -5.60 4.30
N TYR A 167 7.53 -4.70 5.11
CA TYR A 167 8.30 -3.84 6.02
C TYR A 167 8.67 -4.52 7.35
N ILE A 168 8.02 -5.62 7.68
CA ILE A 168 8.31 -6.39 8.89
C ILE A 168 9.68 -7.07 8.75
N GLU A 169 10.47 -7.09 9.81
CA GLU A 169 11.75 -7.82 9.81
C GLU A 169 11.54 -9.33 9.59
N LYS A 170 12.47 -9.98 8.88
CA LYS A 170 12.34 -11.38 8.44
C LYS A 170 12.05 -12.38 9.56
N ASP A 171 12.64 -12.21 10.72
CA ASP A 171 12.42 -13.14 11.85
C ASP A 171 11.04 -12.94 12.47
N VAL A 172 10.53 -11.70 12.50
CA VAL A 172 9.16 -11.40 12.94
C VAL A 172 8.15 -11.90 11.90
N GLN A 173 8.43 -11.75 10.59
CA GLN A 173 7.62 -12.33 9.52
C GLN A 173 7.48 -13.86 9.67
N LYS A 174 8.59 -14.57 9.93
CA LYS A 174 8.58 -16.02 10.17
C LYS A 174 7.74 -16.40 11.40
N TYR A 175 7.86 -15.61 12.47
CA TYR A 175 7.06 -15.83 13.68
C TYR A 175 5.58 -15.67 13.38
N ILE A 176 5.17 -14.59 12.73
CA ILE A 176 3.77 -14.32 12.34
C ILE A 176 3.24 -15.44 11.44
N ALA A 177 3.99 -15.83 10.40
CA ALA A 177 3.60 -16.89 9.49
C ALA A 177 3.39 -18.24 10.20
N ARG A 178 4.23 -18.59 11.17
CA ARG A 178 4.08 -19.81 11.99
C ARG A 178 2.87 -19.71 12.91
N THR A 179 2.65 -18.57 13.55
CA THR A 179 1.50 -18.33 14.43
C THR A 179 0.21 -18.47 13.65
N ILE A 180 0.08 -17.79 12.52
CA ILE A 180 -1.09 -17.87 11.64
C ILE A 180 -1.30 -19.32 11.18
N LYS A 181 -0.26 -19.98 10.66
CA LYS A 181 -0.34 -21.38 10.18
C LYS A 181 -0.95 -22.33 11.23
N THR A 182 -0.50 -22.21 12.49
CA THR A 182 -0.96 -23.08 13.57
C THR A 182 -2.47 -22.96 13.77
N GLU A 183 -3.01 -21.77 13.57
CA GLU A 183 -4.41 -21.45 13.84
C GLU A 183 -5.32 -21.51 12.61
N LEU A 184 -4.77 -21.59 11.39
CA LEU A 184 -5.57 -21.74 10.17
C LEU A 184 -6.48 -22.97 10.23
N PHE A 185 -5.96 -24.10 10.73
CA PHE A 185 -6.73 -25.33 10.90
C PHE A 185 -7.90 -25.16 11.88
N ASN A 186 -7.76 -24.26 12.84
CA ASN A 186 -8.79 -23.93 13.82
C ASN A 186 -9.80 -22.90 13.32
N GLY A 187 -9.70 -22.49 12.05
CA GLY A 187 -10.63 -21.55 11.40
C GLY A 187 -10.19 -20.09 11.43
N LEU A 188 -8.93 -19.77 11.79
CA LEU A 188 -8.42 -18.42 11.69
C LEU A 188 -8.41 -17.98 10.20
N LYS A 189 -8.94 -16.81 9.91
CA LYS A 189 -8.88 -16.16 8.58
C LYS A 189 -7.86 -15.04 8.60
N ALA A 190 -6.93 -15.06 7.65
CA ALA A 190 -5.89 -14.04 7.55
C ALA A 190 -5.57 -13.69 6.08
N ILE A 191 -5.34 -12.40 5.84
CA ILE A 191 -4.91 -11.84 4.55
C ILE A 191 -3.58 -11.12 4.78
N ILE A 192 -2.60 -11.39 3.93
CA ILE A 192 -1.33 -10.67 3.90
C ILE A 192 -1.24 -9.87 2.60
N LEU A 193 -1.00 -8.56 2.72
CA LEU A 193 -0.78 -7.68 1.58
C LEU A 193 0.71 -7.37 1.44
N THR A 194 1.25 -7.58 0.25
CA THR A 194 2.68 -7.38 -0.02
C THR A 194 2.93 -6.89 -1.45
N LEU A 195 4.19 -6.56 -1.75
CA LEU A 195 4.60 -6.16 -3.10
C LEU A 195 4.94 -7.38 -3.95
N PRO A 196 4.82 -7.29 -5.30
CA PRO A 196 5.36 -8.30 -6.21
C PRO A 196 6.85 -8.51 -5.92
N HIS A 197 7.36 -9.69 -6.12
CA HIS A 197 8.77 -10.08 -5.89
C HIS A 197 9.23 -10.10 -4.43
N ARG A 198 8.46 -9.57 -3.47
CA ARG A 198 8.77 -9.65 -2.03
C ARG A 198 7.91 -10.67 -1.27
N SER A 199 6.87 -11.18 -1.90
CA SER A 199 6.10 -12.33 -1.39
C SER A 199 6.94 -13.60 -1.26
N ASP A 200 8.09 -13.66 -1.95
CA ASP A 200 8.91 -14.85 -2.04
C ASP A 200 9.71 -15.14 -0.76
N ASP A 201 9.99 -14.13 0.07
CA ASP A 201 11.01 -14.28 1.10
C ASP A 201 10.54 -14.94 2.41
N ALA A 202 9.28 -14.75 2.84
CA ALA A 202 8.86 -15.28 4.14
C ALA A 202 7.75 -16.33 4.06
N ILE A 203 6.85 -16.22 3.09
CA ILE A 203 5.70 -17.10 2.95
C ILE A 203 6.00 -18.25 1.99
N ARG A 204 6.54 -17.95 0.81
CA ARG A 204 6.95 -18.98 -0.16
C ARG A 204 8.13 -19.81 0.30
N LEU A 205 9.04 -19.23 1.10
CA LEU A 205 10.17 -19.96 1.69
C LEU A 205 9.79 -20.77 2.93
N ASN A 206 8.54 -20.69 3.40
CA ASN A 206 8.07 -21.54 4.49
C ASN A 206 7.45 -22.83 3.91
N PRO A 207 8.18 -23.98 3.94
CA PRO A 207 7.65 -25.22 3.39
C PRO A 207 6.33 -25.65 4.00
N ASP A 208 6.07 -25.16 5.19
CA ASP A 208 4.89 -25.48 5.98
C ASP A 208 3.61 -24.79 5.49
N LEU A 209 3.71 -23.76 4.68
CA LEU A 209 2.59 -23.04 4.06
C LEU A 209 2.30 -23.52 2.63
N ILE A 210 3.13 -24.41 2.08
CA ILE A 210 2.90 -25.01 0.76
C ILE A 210 1.56 -25.76 0.77
N GLY A 211 0.69 -25.44 -0.19
CA GLY A 211 -0.65 -26.03 -0.30
C GLY A 211 -1.69 -25.49 0.70
N ARG A 212 -1.34 -24.44 1.47
CA ARG A 212 -2.24 -23.74 2.39
C ARG A 212 -2.28 -22.24 2.15
N THR A 213 -1.86 -21.80 0.98
CA THR A 213 -1.82 -20.38 0.63
C THR A 213 -2.50 -20.18 -0.70
N ALA A 214 -3.50 -19.31 -0.72
CA ALA A 214 -4.08 -18.76 -1.94
C ALA A 214 -3.36 -17.46 -2.29
N PHE A 215 -2.81 -17.39 -3.50
CA PHE A 215 -2.12 -16.20 -4.01
C PHE A 215 -3.02 -15.48 -4.99
N ILE A 216 -3.34 -14.22 -4.68
CA ILE A 216 -4.09 -13.32 -5.56
C ILE A 216 -3.12 -12.22 -6.02
N ASP A 217 -2.80 -12.22 -7.30
CA ASP A 217 -1.84 -11.27 -7.87
C ASP A 217 -2.56 -10.15 -8.62
N ILE A 218 -2.66 -8.99 -7.99
CA ILE A 218 -3.31 -7.81 -8.59
C ILE A 218 -2.40 -7.25 -9.67
N THR A 219 -2.77 -7.47 -10.91
CA THR A 219 -2.08 -6.93 -12.08
C THR A 219 -2.17 -5.41 -12.15
N PRO A 220 -1.21 -4.72 -12.80
CA PRO A 220 -1.33 -3.29 -13.08
C PRO A 220 -2.65 -2.95 -13.76
N TRP A 221 -3.25 -1.84 -13.39
CA TRP A 221 -4.52 -1.42 -13.98
C TRP A 221 -4.37 -1.08 -15.46
N PRO A 222 -5.12 -1.73 -16.34
CA PRO A 222 -5.21 -1.36 -17.74
C PRO A 222 -5.78 0.06 -17.89
N ILE A 223 -5.43 0.73 -18.98
CA ILE A 223 -5.91 2.09 -19.26
C ILE A 223 -7.44 2.13 -19.31
N ASP A 224 -8.06 1.15 -19.93
CA ASP A 224 -9.52 1.12 -20.09
C ASP A 224 -10.25 0.98 -18.74
N GLU A 225 -9.74 0.16 -17.81
CA GLU A 225 -10.30 0.06 -16.46
C GLU A 225 -10.12 1.36 -15.67
N LEU A 226 -8.97 2.04 -15.81
CA LEU A 226 -8.76 3.36 -15.19
C LEU A 226 -9.71 4.41 -15.75
N LYS A 227 -9.97 4.38 -17.08
CA LYS A 227 -10.93 5.28 -17.73
C LYS A 227 -12.32 5.17 -17.11
N GLU A 228 -12.74 3.97 -16.72
CA GLU A 228 -14.05 3.78 -16.08
C GLU A 228 -14.23 4.59 -14.80
N ILE A 229 -13.18 4.77 -14.01
CA ILE A 229 -13.21 5.63 -12.81
C ILE A 229 -13.62 7.06 -13.19
N ALA A 230 -13.02 7.63 -14.24
CA ALA A 230 -13.37 8.97 -14.72
C ALA A 230 -14.77 8.99 -15.34
N ILE A 231 -15.09 8.04 -16.19
CA ILE A 231 -16.38 7.99 -16.90
C ILE A 231 -17.52 7.94 -15.88
N LYS A 232 -17.47 7.01 -14.90
CA LYS A 232 -18.49 6.90 -13.83
C LYS A 232 -18.58 8.21 -13.02
N GLY A 233 -17.44 8.73 -12.59
CA GLY A 233 -17.41 9.90 -11.72
C GLY A 233 -17.80 11.20 -12.43
N PHE A 234 -17.37 11.42 -13.66
CA PHE A 234 -17.72 12.60 -14.44
C PHE A 234 -19.21 12.60 -14.83
N ALA A 235 -19.76 11.44 -15.19
CA ALA A 235 -21.20 11.31 -15.43
C ALA A 235 -22.03 11.74 -14.24
N LEU A 236 -21.68 11.32 -13.01
CA LEU A 236 -22.35 11.73 -11.77
C LEU A 236 -22.27 13.24 -11.49
N LEU A 237 -21.21 13.89 -11.96
CA LEU A 237 -21.01 15.34 -11.80
C LEU A 237 -21.56 16.16 -12.98
N GLY A 238 -22.04 15.50 -14.02
CA GLY A 238 -22.46 16.13 -15.27
C GLY A 238 -21.29 16.83 -15.98
N ILE A 239 -20.10 16.25 -15.96
CA ILE A 239 -18.91 16.71 -16.67
C ILE A 239 -18.85 16.00 -18.02
N GLU A 240 -18.67 16.78 -19.09
CA GLU A 240 -18.50 16.30 -20.43
C GLU A 240 -17.01 16.24 -20.78
N ALA A 241 -16.52 15.06 -21.13
CA ALA A 241 -15.13 14.81 -21.44
C ALA A 241 -15.01 13.97 -22.72
N ALA A 242 -14.19 14.41 -23.65
CA ALA A 242 -13.86 13.63 -24.84
C ALA A 242 -12.98 12.41 -24.44
N ASP A 243 -13.16 11.30 -25.14
CA ASP A 243 -12.49 10.04 -24.82
C ASP A 243 -10.96 10.13 -24.88
N ASP A 244 -10.42 10.91 -25.80
CA ASP A 244 -8.98 11.16 -25.91
C ASP A 244 -8.42 11.83 -24.67
N LEU A 245 -9.15 12.79 -24.06
CA LEU A 245 -8.75 13.44 -22.81
C LEU A 245 -8.85 12.50 -21.62
N ILE A 246 -9.87 11.64 -21.56
CA ILE A 246 -9.99 10.62 -20.53
C ILE A 246 -8.85 9.61 -20.66
N THR A 247 -8.47 9.25 -21.87
CA THR A 247 -7.34 8.36 -22.16
C THR A 247 -6.02 8.95 -21.65
N VAL A 248 -5.74 10.24 -21.93
CA VAL A 248 -4.56 10.92 -21.39
C VAL A 248 -4.59 10.97 -19.86
N LEU A 249 -5.76 11.23 -19.27
CA LEU A 249 -5.92 11.25 -17.81
C LEU A 249 -5.58 9.89 -17.20
N ALA A 250 -6.02 8.79 -17.82
CA ALA A 250 -5.71 7.43 -17.40
C ALA A 250 -4.22 7.08 -17.57
N GLN A 251 -3.61 7.44 -18.69
CA GLN A 251 -2.17 7.26 -18.95
C GLN A 251 -1.32 7.97 -17.89
N GLU A 252 -1.63 9.24 -17.59
CA GLU A 252 -0.91 10.03 -16.58
C GLU A 252 -1.20 9.56 -15.14
N SER A 253 -2.17 8.69 -14.94
CA SER A 253 -2.43 8.06 -13.65
C SER A 253 -1.59 6.80 -13.38
N ILE A 254 -0.74 6.40 -14.33
CA ILE A 254 0.37 5.44 -14.17
C ILE A 254 -0.10 4.14 -13.50
N ALA A 255 -1.08 3.47 -14.09
CA ALA A 255 -1.68 2.24 -13.60
C ALA A 255 -2.11 2.28 -12.11
N SER A 256 -2.31 3.48 -11.53
CA SER A 256 -2.72 3.68 -10.13
C SER A 256 -4.14 4.21 -10.03
N PRO A 257 -5.10 3.42 -9.52
CA PRO A 257 -6.47 3.88 -9.29
C PRO A 257 -6.52 5.03 -8.27
N GLN A 258 -5.62 5.04 -7.28
CA GLN A 258 -5.56 6.13 -6.32
C GLN A 258 -5.15 7.45 -6.99
N LEU A 259 -4.15 7.43 -7.88
CA LEU A 259 -3.72 8.61 -8.61
C LEU A 259 -4.81 9.07 -9.59
N MET A 260 -5.52 8.12 -10.24
CA MET A 260 -6.67 8.42 -11.09
C MET A 260 -7.77 9.14 -10.32
N GLN A 261 -8.15 8.64 -9.14
CA GLN A 261 -9.12 9.30 -8.24
C GLN A 261 -8.66 10.71 -7.87
N GLU A 262 -7.38 10.91 -7.56
CA GLU A 262 -6.84 12.22 -7.16
C GLU A 262 -6.82 13.21 -8.32
N ASN A 263 -6.40 12.77 -9.50
CA ASN A 263 -6.43 13.58 -10.71
C ASN A 263 -7.85 13.99 -11.08
N CYS A 264 -8.80 13.05 -11.04
CA CYS A 264 -10.22 13.33 -11.29
C CYS A 264 -10.80 14.31 -10.26
N LEU A 265 -10.51 14.12 -8.97
CA LEU A 265 -10.95 15.02 -7.91
C LEU A 265 -10.43 16.44 -8.12
N ARG A 266 -9.14 16.57 -8.40
CA ARG A 266 -8.51 17.87 -8.61
C ARG A 266 -9.09 18.59 -9.83
N LEU A 267 -9.24 17.86 -10.93
CA LEU A 267 -9.79 18.35 -12.17
C LEU A 267 -11.25 18.79 -12.00
N ALA A 268 -12.11 17.96 -11.40
CA ALA A 268 -13.49 18.30 -11.14
C ALA A 268 -13.62 19.57 -10.26
N ASN A 269 -12.77 19.71 -9.23
CA ASN A 269 -12.73 20.92 -8.40
C ASN A 269 -12.31 22.18 -9.20
N LEU A 270 -11.38 22.05 -10.14
CA LEU A 270 -11.00 23.17 -11.04
C LEU A 270 -12.17 23.56 -11.96
N MET A 271 -12.87 22.57 -12.51
CA MET A 271 -14.03 22.80 -13.38
C MET A 271 -15.18 23.49 -12.64
N VAL A 272 -15.44 23.10 -11.40
CA VAL A 272 -16.42 23.80 -10.53
C VAL A 272 -16.02 25.26 -10.34
N LYS A 273 -14.73 25.55 -10.07
CA LYS A 273 -14.23 26.93 -9.92
C LYS A 273 -14.32 27.73 -11.21
N ALA A 274 -14.04 27.09 -12.34
CA ALA A 274 -14.12 27.70 -13.67
C ALA A 274 -15.58 27.83 -14.17
N LYS A 275 -16.55 27.27 -13.44
CA LYS A 275 -17.98 27.23 -13.83
C LYS A 275 -18.19 26.62 -15.22
N THR A 276 -17.40 25.60 -15.57
CA THR A 276 -17.51 24.86 -16.82
C THR A 276 -17.86 23.41 -16.57
N LYS A 277 -18.55 22.79 -17.51
CA LYS A 277 -18.86 21.37 -17.54
C LYS A 277 -18.08 20.64 -18.62
N GLN A 278 -17.41 21.37 -19.49
CA GLN A 278 -16.64 20.78 -20.58
C GLN A 278 -15.15 20.70 -20.21
N LEU A 279 -14.58 19.49 -20.27
CA LEU A 279 -13.18 19.24 -20.03
C LEU A 279 -12.33 19.80 -21.17
N SER A 280 -11.24 20.48 -20.82
CA SER A 280 -10.23 20.94 -21.79
C SER A 280 -8.84 20.44 -21.38
N ARG A 281 -7.93 20.34 -22.36
CA ARG A 281 -6.53 19.94 -22.16
C ARG A 281 -5.82 20.89 -21.18
N ASP A 282 -6.03 22.20 -21.30
CA ASP A 282 -5.40 23.18 -20.41
C ASP A 282 -5.79 23.02 -18.95
N LEU A 283 -7.09 22.76 -18.69
CA LEU A 283 -7.57 22.48 -17.34
C LEU A 283 -6.98 21.17 -16.79
N MET A 284 -6.88 20.15 -17.62
CA MET A 284 -6.31 18.86 -17.27
C MET A 284 -4.82 18.99 -16.91
N GLU A 285 -4.00 19.62 -17.75
CA GLU A 285 -2.57 19.85 -17.45
C GLU A 285 -2.38 20.73 -16.21
N LYS A 286 -3.23 21.75 -16.05
CA LYS A 286 -3.23 22.56 -14.81
C LYS A 286 -3.54 21.71 -13.60
N SER A 287 -4.49 20.75 -13.70
CA SER A 287 -4.80 19.83 -12.61
C SER A 287 -3.61 18.95 -12.24
N PHE A 288 -2.89 18.41 -13.23
CA PHE A 288 -1.71 17.58 -12.99
C PHE A 288 -0.61 18.35 -12.24
N ARG A 289 -0.30 19.58 -12.67
CA ARG A 289 0.67 20.43 -11.96
C ARG A 289 0.26 20.76 -10.53
N LEU A 290 -1.04 20.91 -10.28
CA LEU A 290 -1.57 21.12 -8.92
C LEU A 290 -1.59 19.83 -8.09
N THR A 291 -1.87 18.69 -8.69
CA THR A 291 -1.77 17.39 -8.03
C THR A 291 -0.33 17.08 -7.66
N ALA A 292 0.63 17.33 -8.55
CA ALA A 292 2.05 17.09 -8.31
C ALA A 292 2.59 17.88 -7.10
N LYS A 293 2.03 19.07 -6.80
CA LYS A 293 2.41 19.82 -5.59
C LYS A 293 2.12 19.09 -4.28
N ASN A 294 1.17 18.17 -4.25
CA ASN A 294 0.92 17.35 -3.07
C ASN A 294 2.10 16.39 -2.77
N TYR A 295 2.98 16.22 -3.75
CA TYR A 295 4.13 15.33 -3.72
C TYR A 295 5.47 16.08 -3.71
N ASP A 296 5.46 17.38 -3.33
CA ASP A 296 6.67 18.22 -3.28
C ASP A 296 7.76 17.69 -2.34
N TYR A 297 7.43 16.74 -1.44
CA TYR A 297 8.43 16.06 -0.64
C TYR A 297 9.46 15.29 -1.50
N TYR A 298 9.08 14.83 -2.72
CA TYR A 298 10.05 14.26 -3.66
C TYR A 298 11.09 15.28 -4.12
N ALA A 299 10.78 16.60 -4.12
CA ALA A 299 11.77 17.62 -4.43
C ALA A 299 12.99 17.55 -3.51
N SER A 300 12.77 17.34 -2.21
CA SER A 300 13.86 17.18 -1.24
C SER A 300 14.68 15.92 -1.50
N ILE A 301 14.01 14.80 -1.78
CA ILE A 301 14.64 13.50 -2.06
C ILE A 301 15.47 13.58 -3.35
N LEU A 302 14.87 14.04 -4.44
CA LEU A 302 15.53 14.18 -5.73
C LEU A 302 16.61 15.26 -5.71
N GLY A 303 16.37 16.36 -5.00
CA GLY A 303 17.35 17.42 -4.80
C GLY A 303 18.62 16.94 -4.08
N THR A 304 18.49 16.02 -3.14
CA THR A 304 19.65 15.38 -2.49
C THR A 304 20.38 14.46 -3.46
N ALA A 305 19.66 13.69 -4.26
CA ALA A 305 20.27 12.86 -5.31
C ALA A 305 20.96 13.72 -6.39
N SER A 306 20.40 14.88 -6.72
CA SER A 306 20.93 15.81 -7.73
C SER A 306 22.12 16.64 -7.21
N LYS A 307 22.24 16.87 -5.89
CA LYS A 307 23.44 17.51 -5.31
C LYS A 307 24.65 16.69 -5.69
N GLY A 308 25.64 17.33 -6.31
CA GLY A 308 26.87 16.69 -6.77
C GLY A 308 27.59 15.91 -5.66
N PRO A 309 28.65 15.17 -6.01
CA PRO A 309 29.43 14.41 -5.03
C PRO A 309 30.01 15.36 -3.97
N LEU A 310 30.08 14.87 -2.72
CA LEU A 310 30.71 15.55 -1.60
C LEU A 310 32.20 15.82 -1.90
N GLN A 311 32.79 16.80 -1.21
CA GLN A 311 34.20 17.15 -1.38
C GLN A 311 35.08 15.89 -1.23
N GLY A 312 35.92 15.64 -2.27
CA GLY A 312 36.77 14.44 -2.31
C GLY A 312 36.19 13.24 -3.11
N GLN A 313 34.96 13.29 -3.55
CA GLN A 313 34.37 12.25 -4.40
C GLN A 313 34.60 12.57 -5.90
N LYS A 314 34.60 11.50 -6.74
CA LYS A 314 34.75 11.63 -8.20
C LYS A 314 33.57 12.42 -8.79
N ARG A 315 33.87 13.47 -9.56
CA ARG A 315 32.82 14.26 -10.27
C ARG A 315 32.07 13.38 -11.25
N ARG A 316 30.74 13.55 -11.30
CA ARG A 316 29.89 12.86 -12.27
C ARG A 316 30.12 13.41 -13.66
N THR A 317 30.01 12.55 -14.68
CA THR A 317 30.08 12.95 -16.09
C THR A 317 28.87 13.85 -16.42
N ILE A 318 29.13 14.95 -17.11
CA ILE A 318 28.10 15.88 -17.60
C ILE A 318 27.80 15.57 -19.05
N TYR A 319 26.54 15.54 -19.39
CA TYR A 319 26.00 15.25 -20.71
C TYR A 319 25.29 16.47 -21.27
N ALA A 320 25.54 16.77 -22.55
CA ALA A 320 24.84 17.83 -23.31
C ALA A 320 23.57 17.22 -23.92
N LEU A 321 22.47 17.95 -23.81
CA LEU A 321 21.17 17.57 -24.37
C LEU A 321 20.87 18.33 -25.66
N LYS A 322 19.93 17.77 -26.43
CA LYS A 322 19.46 18.40 -27.70
C LYS A 322 18.84 19.78 -27.53
N ASP A 323 18.26 20.06 -26.35
CA ASP A 323 17.67 21.34 -26.00
C ASP A 323 18.69 22.40 -25.53
N GLY A 324 19.99 22.08 -25.58
CA GLY A 324 21.08 22.95 -25.17
C GLY A 324 21.40 22.92 -23.68
N LYS A 325 20.63 22.22 -22.87
CA LYS A 325 20.93 22.04 -21.44
C LYS A 325 22.05 21.02 -21.21
N THR A 326 22.60 21.05 -20.03
CA THR A 326 23.58 20.06 -19.57
C THR A 326 23.13 19.49 -18.24
N MET A 327 23.35 18.19 -18.02
CA MET A 327 23.06 17.54 -16.76
C MET A 327 23.98 16.34 -16.49
N ASP A 328 24.06 15.92 -15.25
CA ASP A 328 24.77 14.70 -14.90
C ASP A 328 23.93 13.45 -15.23
N ILE A 329 24.50 12.26 -14.98
CA ILE A 329 23.82 10.99 -15.27
C ILE A 329 22.52 10.82 -14.46
N TYR A 330 22.39 11.44 -13.28
CA TYR A 330 21.18 11.36 -12.46
C TYR A 330 20.05 12.20 -13.05
N GLY A 331 20.36 13.44 -13.45
CA GLY A 331 19.43 14.27 -14.21
C GLY A 331 18.97 13.58 -15.48
N LEU A 332 19.92 12.98 -16.24
CA LEU A 332 19.61 12.27 -17.47
C LEU A 332 18.70 11.04 -17.21
N LEU A 333 18.91 10.33 -16.11
CA LEU A 333 18.03 9.24 -15.67
C LEU A 333 16.62 9.74 -15.34
N PHE A 334 16.50 10.80 -14.55
CA PHE A 334 15.19 11.38 -14.20
C PHE A 334 14.44 11.88 -15.43
N GLU A 335 15.11 12.56 -16.36
CA GLU A 335 14.51 12.97 -17.64
C GLU A 335 14.05 11.76 -18.47
N SER A 336 14.84 10.70 -18.51
CA SER A 336 14.47 9.49 -19.23
C SER A 336 13.28 8.78 -18.61
N ILE A 337 13.20 8.73 -17.28
CA ILE A 337 12.08 8.13 -16.54
C ILE A 337 10.80 8.95 -16.79
N ALA A 338 10.90 10.28 -16.77
CA ALA A 338 9.76 11.19 -16.96
C ALA A 338 9.21 11.23 -18.39
N LYS A 339 9.90 10.64 -19.36
CA LYS A 339 9.54 10.73 -20.78
C LYS A 339 8.28 9.94 -21.13
N ASP A 340 7.55 10.41 -22.16
CA ASP A 340 6.40 9.70 -22.72
C ASP A 340 6.80 8.40 -23.46
N PRO A 341 5.95 7.37 -23.38
CA PRO A 341 4.87 7.19 -22.41
C PRO A 341 5.40 6.92 -21.00
N PRO A 342 4.62 7.20 -19.91
CA PRO A 342 5.02 6.82 -18.56
C PRO A 342 5.05 5.29 -18.43
N ILE A 343 6.22 4.75 -18.12
CA ILE A 343 6.45 3.31 -18.02
C ILE A 343 7.04 3.01 -16.64
N THR A 344 6.47 2.02 -15.97
CA THR A 344 6.88 1.62 -14.61
C THR A 344 8.00 0.57 -14.60
N ALA A 345 8.32 -0.05 -15.72
CA ALA A 345 9.41 -1.00 -15.86
C ALA A 345 10.25 -0.66 -17.10
N LEU A 346 11.51 -0.28 -16.90
CA LEU A 346 12.43 0.14 -17.96
C LEU A 346 13.66 -0.75 -17.99
N SER A 347 13.81 -1.54 -19.05
CA SER A 347 15.04 -2.28 -19.30
C SER A 347 16.21 -1.34 -19.56
N THR A 348 17.44 -1.83 -19.41
CA THR A 348 18.66 -1.06 -19.77
C THR A 348 18.59 -0.53 -21.21
N ASP A 349 18.06 -1.30 -22.14
CA ASP A 349 17.98 -0.89 -23.54
C ASP A 349 16.90 0.17 -23.75
N ALA A 350 15.74 0.04 -23.10
CA ALA A 350 14.71 1.08 -23.11
C ALA A 350 15.22 2.41 -22.52
N ILE A 351 16.04 2.37 -21.46
CA ILE A 351 16.69 3.56 -20.90
C ILE A 351 17.65 4.17 -21.91
N LYS A 352 18.47 3.37 -22.60
CA LYS A 352 19.39 3.86 -23.64
C LYS A 352 18.65 4.47 -24.83
N GLU A 353 17.55 3.87 -25.27
CA GLU A 353 16.70 4.44 -26.33
C GLU A 353 16.18 5.83 -25.93
N ARG A 354 15.71 6.00 -24.69
CA ARG A 354 15.28 7.29 -24.15
C ARG A 354 16.46 8.27 -24.04
N PHE A 355 17.65 7.82 -23.64
CA PHE A 355 18.86 8.66 -23.67
C PHE A 355 19.23 9.12 -25.07
N ALA A 356 19.14 8.24 -26.08
CA ALA A 356 19.41 8.62 -27.48
C ALA A 356 18.48 9.71 -28.01
N GLN A 357 17.26 9.79 -27.47
CA GLN A 357 16.33 10.86 -27.80
C GLN A 357 16.69 12.18 -27.11
N LEU A 358 17.35 12.15 -25.94
CA LEU A 358 17.70 13.31 -25.13
C LEU A 358 19.10 13.87 -25.49
N LEU A 359 20.10 13.00 -25.66
CA LEU A 359 21.50 13.38 -25.85
C LEU A 359 21.75 14.11 -27.17
N ALA A 360 22.53 15.18 -27.10
CA ALA A 360 23.01 15.89 -28.30
C ALA A 360 23.98 15.04 -29.12
N ASP A 361 24.83 14.24 -28.44
CA ASP A 361 25.79 13.34 -29.06
C ASP A 361 25.54 11.90 -28.62
N PRO A 362 24.96 11.02 -29.47
CA PRO A 362 24.69 9.63 -29.15
C PRO A 362 25.96 8.79 -28.83
N HIS A 363 27.15 9.23 -29.27
CA HIS A 363 28.42 8.53 -28.99
C HIS A 363 28.84 8.67 -27.51
N LYS A 364 28.28 9.65 -26.79
CA LYS A 364 28.52 9.86 -25.37
C LYS A 364 27.51 9.11 -24.48
N MET A 365 26.90 8.05 -25.01
CA MET A 365 25.94 7.22 -24.29
C MET A 365 26.57 6.60 -23.04
N PRO A 366 25.92 6.69 -21.84
CA PRO A 366 26.35 5.96 -20.66
C PRO A 366 26.36 4.46 -20.90
N THR A 367 27.37 3.77 -20.36
CA THR A 367 27.41 2.30 -20.41
C THR A 367 26.32 1.69 -19.53
N ALA A 368 25.92 0.43 -19.82
CA ALA A 368 24.94 -0.30 -19.02
C ALA A 368 25.36 -0.38 -17.54
N LEU A 369 26.66 -0.57 -17.28
CA LEU A 369 27.20 -0.59 -15.92
C LEU A 369 27.04 0.76 -15.21
N ASN A 370 27.29 1.87 -15.90
CA ASN A 370 27.11 3.21 -15.35
C ASN A 370 25.64 3.50 -15.03
N ILE A 371 24.73 3.07 -15.91
CA ILE A 371 23.27 3.18 -15.69
C ILE A 371 22.89 2.40 -14.41
N ALA A 372 23.23 1.12 -14.35
CA ALA A 372 22.92 0.24 -13.21
C ALA A 372 23.46 0.79 -11.88
N ASN A 373 24.75 1.18 -11.86
CA ASN A 373 25.38 1.72 -10.66
C ASN A 373 24.74 3.06 -10.21
N SER A 374 24.35 3.91 -11.17
CA SER A 374 23.71 5.17 -10.86
C SER A 374 22.32 4.97 -10.27
N ILE A 375 21.52 4.05 -10.82
CA ILE A 375 20.19 3.71 -10.31
C ILE A 375 20.28 3.13 -8.89
N LYS A 376 21.17 2.15 -8.66
CA LYS A 376 21.41 1.57 -7.34
C LYS A 376 21.85 2.62 -6.31
N HIS A 377 22.63 3.62 -6.74
CA HIS A 377 23.05 4.69 -5.83
C HIS A 377 21.90 5.67 -5.54
N ILE A 378 21.07 6.00 -6.53
CA ILE A 378 19.84 6.79 -6.34
C ILE A 378 18.91 6.06 -5.36
N GLU A 379 18.67 4.78 -5.55
CA GLU A 379 17.88 3.93 -4.65
C GLU A 379 18.40 3.99 -3.20
N LYS A 380 19.73 3.85 -3.03
CA LYS A 380 20.37 3.96 -1.70
C LYS A 380 20.18 5.34 -1.08
N ILE A 381 20.29 6.42 -1.86
CA ILE A 381 20.07 7.79 -1.37
C ILE A 381 18.62 7.97 -0.90
N ILE A 382 17.65 7.48 -1.68
CA ILE A 382 16.24 7.57 -1.33
C ILE A 382 15.95 6.80 -0.05
N LYS A 383 16.40 5.54 0.05
CA LYS A 383 16.23 4.71 1.26
C LYS A 383 16.89 5.29 2.50
N ALA A 384 18.01 5.98 2.35
CA ALA A 384 18.68 6.63 3.48
C ALA A 384 17.89 7.82 4.04
N GLN A 385 17.08 8.50 3.20
CA GLN A 385 16.25 9.62 3.63
C GLN A 385 14.88 9.18 4.17
N VAL A 386 14.29 8.18 3.53
CA VAL A 386 12.96 7.66 3.88
C VAL A 386 13.00 6.13 3.80
N PRO A 387 13.45 5.45 4.88
CA PRO A 387 13.62 3.99 4.89
C PRO A 387 12.34 3.19 4.56
N SER A 388 11.19 3.74 4.90
CA SER A 388 9.87 3.14 4.65
C SER A 388 9.30 3.42 3.24
N LEU A 389 10.03 4.11 2.37
CA LEU A 389 9.55 4.48 1.05
C LEU A 389 10.30 3.70 -0.03
N ASP A 390 9.65 2.69 -0.58
CA ASP A 390 10.13 1.98 -1.78
C ASP A 390 9.62 2.70 -3.02
N THR A 391 10.52 3.42 -3.69
CA THR A 391 10.14 4.21 -4.89
C THR A 391 10.63 3.60 -6.18
N ILE A 392 11.86 3.09 -6.18
CA ILE A 392 12.50 2.45 -7.34
C ILE A 392 13.28 1.23 -6.87
N GLU A 393 13.42 0.26 -7.76
CA GLU A 393 14.25 -0.93 -7.56
C GLU A 393 15.00 -1.26 -8.85
N TRP A 394 16.28 -1.63 -8.72
CA TRP A 394 17.06 -2.18 -9.82
C TRP A 394 17.24 -3.67 -9.66
N LYS A 395 16.60 -4.46 -10.52
CA LYS A 395 16.66 -5.91 -10.50
C LYS A 395 16.75 -6.48 -11.92
N ASP A 396 17.60 -7.47 -12.14
CA ASP A 396 17.75 -8.25 -13.40
C ASP A 396 17.90 -7.37 -14.66
N GLY A 397 18.64 -6.25 -14.56
CA GLY A 397 18.87 -5.36 -15.69
C GLY A 397 17.69 -4.43 -16.03
N CYS A 398 16.69 -4.36 -15.15
CA CYS A 398 15.52 -3.55 -15.29
C CYS A 398 15.35 -2.59 -14.09
N LEU A 399 14.95 -1.36 -14.37
CA LEU A 399 14.49 -0.39 -13.38
C LEU A 399 12.98 -0.56 -13.21
N TYR A 400 12.55 -0.87 -12.01
CA TYR A 400 11.15 -0.86 -11.61
C TYR A 400 10.84 0.41 -10.83
N ILE A 401 9.76 1.09 -11.21
CA ILE A 401 9.21 2.23 -10.48
C ILE A 401 8.06 1.71 -9.66
N LEU A 402 8.32 1.56 -8.36
CA LEU A 402 7.38 0.95 -7.41
C LEU A 402 6.32 1.94 -6.93
N ASP A 403 6.64 3.23 -6.98
CA ASP A 403 5.75 4.31 -6.56
C ASP A 403 5.31 5.16 -7.76
N PRO A 404 4.05 5.05 -8.20
CA PRO A 404 3.52 5.83 -9.32
C PRO A 404 3.52 7.33 -9.04
N PHE A 405 3.48 7.76 -7.78
CA PHE A 405 3.53 9.18 -7.41
C PHE A 405 4.89 9.81 -7.67
N LEU A 406 5.99 9.04 -7.50
CA LEU A 406 7.31 9.51 -7.90
C LEU A 406 7.36 9.79 -9.41
N LEU A 407 6.89 8.85 -10.23
CA LEU A 407 6.87 9.02 -11.68
C LEU A 407 6.00 10.22 -12.11
N PHE A 408 4.82 10.34 -11.51
CA PHE A 408 3.92 11.46 -11.74
C PHE A 408 4.58 12.80 -11.36
N TYR A 409 5.28 12.83 -10.21
CA TYR A 409 6.01 14.01 -9.76
C TYR A 409 7.15 14.38 -10.71
N LEU A 410 7.93 13.42 -11.19
CA LEU A 410 8.99 13.65 -12.18
C LEU A 410 8.45 14.28 -13.47
N ARG A 411 7.23 13.92 -13.88
CA ARG A 411 6.58 14.45 -15.09
C ARG A 411 5.97 15.85 -14.89
N TRP A 412 5.33 16.10 -13.75
CA TRP A 412 4.47 17.27 -13.55
C TRP A 412 4.93 18.23 -12.44
N GLY A 413 5.87 17.82 -11.56
CA GLY A 413 6.34 18.61 -10.42
C GLY A 413 7.29 19.76 -10.77
N GLY A 414 8.08 19.63 -11.80
CA GLY A 414 8.91 20.70 -12.39
C GLY A 414 10.09 21.21 -11.55
N VAL A 415 10.37 20.63 -10.37
CA VAL A 415 11.37 21.18 -9.42
C VAL A 415 12.80 20.68 -9.70
N TRP A 416 12.95 19.50 -10.28
CA TRP A 416 14.25 18.91 -10.58
C TRP A 416 14.87 19.45 -11.90
N GLN A 417 14.11 20.21 -12.67
CA GLN A 417 14.53 20.87 -13.91
C GLN A 417 15.18 22.26 -13.67
N ARG A 418 15.31 22.71 -12.40
CA ARG A 418 15.87 24.03 -12.04
C ARG A 418 17.35 23.97 -11.72
#